data_10d9135a7b3771d213d98deceeb622b1
#
_entry.id   10d9135a7b3771d213d98deceeb622b1
#
_cell.length_a   1.000
_cell.length_b   1.000
_cell.length_c   1.000
_cell.angle_alpha   90.00
_cell.angle_beta   90.00
_cell.angle_gamma   90.00
#
_symmetry.space_group_name_H-M   'P 1'
#
loop_
_entity.id
_entity.type
_entity.pdbx_description
1 polymer ?
#
loop_
_entity_poly.entity_id
_entity_poly.type
_entity_poly.pdbx_seq_one_letter_code
_entity_poly.pdbx_strand_id
1 'polypeptide(L)'
;MPDSNPRTAEEARAFVAHVEALFMPWNIEGLLAGFTDDCVVRFGDMPEFRGKAALEKLFRGRSERQKDYRLRKEFRALMGDTIANYWEGEWEDRVTGAKTVGRGVEIWVIRDGKIAVWEAAFNTNEAGKPSAMGLT
;
A
#
# COMPACT_ATOMS: atom_id res chain seq x y z
N MET A 1 -7.72 14.25 0.10
CA MET A 1 -7.19 13.84 1.42
C MET A 1 -7.61 14.86 2.46
N PRO A 2 -7.93 14.42 3.67
CA PRO A 2 -8.27 15.36 4.74
C PRO A 2 -7.06 16.17 5.18
N ASP A 3 -7.31 17.37 5.72
CA ASP A 3 -6.23 18.24 6.22
C ASP A 3 -5.77 17.83 7.63
N SER A 4 -6.50 16.95 8.28
CA SER A 4 -6.21 16.49 9.64
C SER A 4 -6.22 14.95 9.71
N ASN A 5 -5.55 14.43 10.72
CA ASN A 5 -5.48 12.99 10.94
C ASN A 5 -6.84 12.41 11.35
N PRO A 6 -7.17 11.18 10.94
CA PRO A 6 -8.34 10.49 11.45
C PRO A 6 -8.30 10.37 12.98
N ARG A 7 -9.43 10.60 13.63
CA ARG A 7 -9.57 10.56 15.08
C ARG A 7 -10.44 9.41 15.58
N THR A 8 -11.21 8.83 14.68
CA THR A 8 -12.14 7.74 14.99
C THR A 8 -11.92 6.58 14.02
N ALA A 9 -12.40 5.40 14.39
CA ALA A 9 -12.36 4.23 13.51
C ALA A 9 -13.11 4.50 12.20
N GLU A 10 -14.22 5.22 12.25
CA GLU A 10 -15.00 5.57 11.07
C GLU A 10 -14.19 6.46 10.12
N GLU A 11 -13.54 7.50 10.63
CA GLU A 11 -12.68 8.38 9.85
C GLU A 11 -11.49 7.61 9.27
N ALA A 12 -10.90 6.70 10.06
CA ALA A 12 -9.80 5.87 9.60
C ALA A 12 -10.23 4.94 8.47
N ARG A 13 -11.41 4.32 8.57
CA ARG A 13 -11.95 3.48 7.48
C ARG A 13 -12.15 4.28 6.21
N ALA A 14 -12.68 5.49 6.31
CA ALA A 14 -12.85 6.37 5.16
C ALA A 14 -11.51 6.74 4.53
N PHE A 15 -10.51 7.01 5.34
CA PHE A 15 -9.15 7.29 4.89
C PHE A 15 -8.57 6.10 4.12
N VAL A 16 -8.70 4.90 4.66
CA VAL A 16 -8.23 3.66 4.04
C VAL A 16 -8.92 3.41 2.70
N ALA A 17 -10.24 3.57 2.66
CA ALA A 17 -11.02 3.41 1.42
C ALA A 17 -10.60 4.42 0.35
N HIS A 18 -10.32 5.65 0.73
CA HIS A 18 -9.85 6.67 -0.19
C HIS A 18 -8.50 6.29 -0.80
N VAL A 19 -7.54 5.84 0.02
CA VAL A 19 -6.23 5.40 -0.47
C VAL A 19 -6.36 4.18 -1.38
N GLU A 20 -7.16 3.18 -0.98
CA GLU A 20 -7.41 1.99 -1.78
C GLU A 20 -7.89 2.35 -3.19
N ALA A 21 -8.83 3.27 -3.30
CA ALA A 21 -9.39 3.67 -4.59
C ALA A 21 -8.36 4.33 -5.52
N LEU A 22 -7.30 4.91 -4.99
CA LEU A 22 -6.26 5.56 -5.79
C LEU A 22 -5.37 4.55 -6.56
N PHE A 23 -5.49 3.27 -6.26
CA PHE A 23 -4.78 2.21 -6.99
C PHE A 23 -5.60 1.62 -8.15
N MET A 24 -6.89 1.90 -8.25
CA MET A 24 -7.78 1.19 -9.18
C MET A 24 -8.76 2.11 -9.91
N PRO A 25 -8.37 2.72 -11.06
CA PRO A 25 -7.07 2.63 -11.70
C PRO A 25 -6.01 3.43 -10.96
N TRP A 26 -4.77 3.17 -11.29
CA TRP A 26 -3.65 3.89 -10.69
C TRP A 26 -3.77 5.41 -10.89
N ASN A 27 -3.89 6.12 -9.77
CA ASN A 27 -3.84 7.58 -9.72
C ASN A 27 -2.57 7.98 -8.98
N ILE A 28 -1.46 8.01 -9.70
CA ILE A 28 -0.13 8.23 -9.09
C ILE A 28 -0.05 9.62 -8.47
N GLU A 29 -0.57 10.64 -9.14
CA GLU A 29 -0.57 12.00 -8.60
C GLU A 29 -1.39 12.09 -7.31
N GLY A 30 -2.56 11.43 -7.29
CA GLY A 30 -3.40 11.36 -6.08
C GLY A 30 -2.70 10.62 -4.94
N LEU A 31 -2.03 9.50 -5.25
CA LEU A 31 -1.25 8.77 -4.26
C LEU A 31 -0.14 9.64 -3.68
N LEU A 32 0.65 10.29 -4.53
CA LEU A 32 1.75 11.16 -4.08
C LEU A 32 1.24 12.32 -3.23
N ALA A 33 0.10 12.90 -3.58
CA ALA A 33 -0.51 13.98 -2.80
C ALA A 33 -0.91 13.53 -1.39
N GLY A 34 -1.12 12.24 -1.19
CA GLY A 34 -1.49 11.64 0.10
C GLY A 34 -0.31 11.30 1.00
N PHE A 35 0.91 11.60 0.59
CA PHE A 35 2.12 11.36 1.38
C PHE A 35 2.81 12.69 1.73
N THR A 36 3.54 12.71 2.85
CA THR A 36 4.36 13.86 3.20
C THR A 36 5.58 13.93 2.29
N ASP A 37 6.17 15.12 2.16
CA ASP A 37 7.35 15.31 1.30
C ASP A 37 8.56 14.49 1.76
N ASP A 38 8.66 14.27 3.07
CA ASP A 38 9.73 13.51 3.72
C ASP A 38 9.32 12.09 4.09
N CYS A 39 8.32 11.53 3.42
CA CYS A 39 7.79 10.20 3.74
C CYS A 39 8.89 9.14 3.77
N VAL A 40 8.69 8.16 4.65
CA VAL A 40 9.58 7.01 4.80
C VAL A 40 8.81 5.76 4.42
N VAL A 41 9.41 4.93 3.57
CA VAL A 41 8.79 3.69 3.10
C VAL A 41 9.69 2.50 3.42
N ARG A 42 9.13 1.53 4.14
CA ARG A 42 9.73 0.23 4.44
C ARG A 42 8.83 -0.85 3.87
N PHE A 43 9.20 -1.36 2.69
CA PHE A 43 8.32 -2.20 1.90
C PHE A 43 8.93 -3.59 1.73
N GLY A 44 8.46 -4.57 2.54
CA GLY A 44 9.00 -5.92 2.53
C GLY A 44 10.47 -5.95 2.93
N ASP A 45 11.27 -6.66 2.14
CA ASP A 45 12.71 -6.76 2.33
C ASP A 45 13.50 -5.78 1.45
N MET A 46 12.80 -4.85 0.79
CA MET A 46 13.46 -3.81 0.00
C MET A 46 14.18 -2.82 0.92
N PRO A 47 15.28 -2.22 0.46
CA PRO A 47 15.92 -1.15 1.22
C PRO A 47 14.94 -0.01 1.52
N GLU A 48 15.00 0.52 2.74
CA GLU A 48 14.21 1.69 3.10
C GLU A 48 14.54 2.85 2.15
N PHE A 49 13.51 3.59 1.74
CA PHE A 49 13.71 4.81 0.97
C PHE A 49 12.88 5.96 1.53
N ARG A 50 13.25 7.17 1.14
CA ARG A 50 12.65 8.40 1.65
C ARG A 50 12.30 9.36 0.52
N GLY A 51 11.19 10.08 0.69
CA GLY A 51 10.80 11.17 -0.17
C GLY A 51 9.95 10.77 -1.36
N LYS A 52 9.29 11.79 -1.92
CA LYS A 52 8.29 11.57 -2.99
C LYS A 52 8.90 11.13 -4.31
N ALA A 53 10.13 11.52 -4.63
CA ALA A 53 10.74 11.11 -5.90
C ALA A 53 10.95 9.60 -5.95
N ALA A 54 11.44 9.00 -4.86
CA ALA A 54 11.60 7.55 -4.76
C ALA A 54 10.24 6.84 -4.74
N LEU A 55 9.26 7.42 -4.06
CA LEU A 55 7.90 6.87 -4.00
C LEU A 55 7.24 6.90 -5.38
N GLU A 56 7.40 7.97 -6.13
CA GLU A 56 6.88 8.08 -7.50
C GLU A 56 7.48 6.98 -8.39
N LYS A 57 8.78 6.77 -8.28
CA LYS A 57 9.46 5.71 -9.04
C LYS A 57 8.88 4.33 -8.70
N LEU A 58 8.62 4.06 -7.42
CA LEU A 58 7.98 2.81 -7.00
C LEU A 58 6.60 2.65 -7.63
N PHE A 59 5.74 3.65 -7.54
CA PHE A 59 4.38 3.58 -8.06
C PHE A 59 4.35 3.45 -9.58
N ARG A 60 5.20 4.18 -10.30
CA ARG A 60 5.27 4.08 -11.75
C ARG A 60 5.74 2.69 -12.19
N GLY A 61 6.76 2.15 -11.53
CA GLY A 61 7.25 0.80 -11.81
C GLY A 61 6.19 -0.26 -11.55
N ARG A 62 5.46 -0.14 -10.44
CA ARG A 62 4.37 -1.07 -10.13
C ARG A 62 3.22 -0.97 -11.14
N SER A 63 2.81 0.24 -11.48
CA SER A 63 1.70 0.43 -12.43
C SER A 63 2.00 -0.13 -13.82
N GLU A 64 3.25 -0.12 -14.23
CA GLU A 64 3.69 -0.70 -15.49
C GLU A 64 3.76 -2.24 -15.42
N ARG A 65 4.11 -2.79 -14.26
CA ARG A 65 4.30 -4.23 -14.07
C ARG A 65 3.01 -4.96 -13.71
N GLN A 66 2.17 -4.35 -12.89
CA GLN A 66 0.98 -4.99 -12.31
C GLN A 66 -0.26 -4.66 -13.13
N LYS A 67 -0.54 -5.47 -14.15
CA LYS A 67 -1.68 -5.29 -15.03
C LYS A 67 -2.97 -5.68 -14.32
N ASP A 68 -4.02 -4.87 -14.50
CA ASP A 68 -5.34 -5.11 -13.92
C ASP A 68 -5.29 -5.29 -12.40
N TYR A 69 -4.50 -4.46 -11.75
CA TYR A 69 -4.31 -4.52 -10.30
C TYR A 69 -5.62 -4.33 -9.56
N ARG A 70 -5.94 -5.28 -8.69
CA ARG A 70 -7.08 -5.23 -7.79
C ARG A 70 -6.58 -5.31 -6.36
N LEU A 71 -6.95 -4.35 -5.56
CA LEU A 71 -6.49 -4.19 -4.19
C LEU A 71 -7.69 -4.11 -3.26
N ARG A 72 -7.62 -4.84 -2.16
CA ARG A 72 -8.58 -4.74 -1.07
C ARG A 72 -7.82 -4.48 0.22
N LYS A 73 -8.07 -3.33 0.83
CA LYS A 73 -7.53 -2.98 2.13
C LYS A 73 -8.61 -3.09 3.19
N GLU A 74 -8.28 -3.71 4.31
CA GLU A 74 -9.18 -3.82 5.45
C GLU A 74 -8.56 -3.12 6.65
N PHE A 75 -9.22 -2.07 7.11
CA PHE A 75 -8.81 -1.38 8.34
C PHE A 75 -8.86 -2.34 9.52
N ARG A 76 -7.80 -2.35 10.33
CA ARG A 76 -7.71 -3.18 11.54
C ARG A 76 -7.71 -2.36 12.81
N ALA A 77 -6.95 -1.29 12.87
CA ALA A 77 -6.81 -0.54 14.11
C ALA A 77 -6.34 0.89 13.87
N LEU A 78 -6.77 1.78 14.75
CA LEU A 78 -6.27 3.13 14.86
C LEU A 78 -5.78 3.32 16.30
N MET A 79 -4.53 3.73 16.45
CA MET A 79 -3.96 4.06 17.76
C MET A 79 -3.15 5.35 17.60
N GLY A 80 -3.64 6.45 18.18
CA GLY A 80 -3.03 7.76 17.98
C GLY A 80 -3.06 8.13 16.50
N ASP A 81 -1.89 8.39 15.93
CA ASP A 81 -1.73 8.74 14.53
C ASP A 81 -1.37 7.53 13.66
N THR A 82 -1.44 6.32 14.21
CA THR A 82 -1.05 5.09 13.54
C THR A 82 -2.27 4.30 13.10
N ILE A 83 -2.29 3.94 11.81
CA ILE A 83 -3.33 3.08 11.22
C ILE A 83 -2.68 1.75 10.83
N ALA A 84 -3.33 0.65 11.19
CA ALA A 84 -2.95 -0.69 10.76
C ALA A 84 -4.02 -1.26 9.84
N ASN A 85 -3.60 -1.86 8.73
CA ASN A 85 -4.47 -2.52 7.75
C ASN A 85 -3.97 -3.92 7.43
N TYR A 86 -4.91 -4.79 7.07
CA TYR A 86 -4.64 -6.01 6.31
C TYR A 86 -5.02 -5.74 4.85
N TRP A 87 -4.26 -6.29 3.91
CA TRP A 87 -4.57 -6.11 2.50
C TRP A 87 -4.35 -7.38 1.68
N GLU A 88 -5.08 -7.47 0.58
CA GLU A 88 -4.91 -8.47 -0.46
C GLU A 88 -4.89 -7.77 -1.80
N GLY A 89 -4.05 -8.25 -2.70
CA GLY A 89 -3.99 -7.74 -4.07
C GLY A 89 -3.84 -8.88 -5.06
N GLU A 90 -4.29 -8.64 -6.29
CA GLU A 90 -4.09 -9.57 -7.40
C GLU A 90 -3.81 -8.79 -8.68
N TRP A 91 -3.02 -9.36 -9.55
CA TRP A 91 -2.67 -8.74 -10.82
C TRP A 91 -2.13 -9.78 -11.81
N GLU A 92 -2.07 -9.40 -13.07
CA GLU A 92 -1.28 -10.12 -14.05
C GLU A 92 0.10 -9.47 -14.13
N ASP A 93 1.14 -10.26 -13.89
CA ASP A 93 2.52 -9.76 -13.92
C ASP A 93 2.97 -9.65 -15.38
N ARG A 94 3.30 -8.44 -15.84
CA ARG A 94 3.71 -8.22 -17.23
C ARG A 94 5.10 -8.78 -17.54
N VAL A 95 5.91 -9.04 -16.53
CA VAL A 95 7.25 -9.63 -16.71
C VAL A 95 7.17 -11.14 -16.86
N THR A 96 6.40 -11.81 -16.01
CA THR A 96 6.28 -13.28 -16.01
C THR A 96 5.08 -13.80 -16.79
N GLY A 97 4.09 -12.96 -17.04
CA GLY A 97 2.81 -13.35 -17.64
C GLY A 97 1.88 -14.09 -16.68
N ALA A 98 2.29 -14.29 -15.43
CA ALA A 98 1.52 -15.07 -14.47
C ALA A 98 0.50 -14.23 -13.72
N LYS A 99 -0.64 -14.83 -13.40
CA LYS A 99 -1.55 -14.26 -12.40
C LYS A 99 -0.88 -14.39 -11.04
N THR A 100 -0.74 -13.24 -10.36
CA THR A 100 -0.02 -13.13 -9.09
C THR A 100 -0.94 -12.61 -8.02
N VAL A 101 -0.77 -13.11 -6.82
CA VAL A 101 -1.50 -12.64 -5.64
C VAL A 101 -0.52 -12.19 -4.58
N GLY A 102 -0.92 -11.18 -3.82
CA GLY A 102 -0.15 -10.68 -2.69
C GLY A 102 -1.05 -10.46 -1.51
N ARG A 103 -0.50 -10.53 -0.32
CA ARG A 103 -1.20 -10.20 0.91
C ARG A 103 -0.22 -9.78 1.97
N GLY A 104 -0.71 -8.99 2.90
CA GLY A 104 0.13 -8.57 3.99
C GLY A 104 -0.57 -7.67 4.97
N VAL A 105 0.24 -7.14 5.84
CA VAL A 105 -0.18 -6.13 6.80
C VAL A 105 0.67 -4.89 6.58
N GLU A 106 0.09 -3.74 6.89
CA GLU A 106 0.79 -2.47 6.75
C GLU A 106 0.48 -1.57 7.93
N ILE A 107 1.40 -0.70 8.22
CA ILE A 107 1.26 0.34 9.22
C ILE A 107 1.52 1.67 8.56
N TRP A 108 0.61 2.61 8.72
CA TRP A 108 0.78 4.00 8.32
C TRP A 108 0.89 4.89 9.55
N VAL A 109 1.86 5.76 9.56
CA VAL A 109 1.88 6.87 10.51
C VAL A 109 1.43 8.12 9.75
N ILE A 110 0.41 8.77 10.28
CA ILE A 110 -0.23 9.92 9.62
C ILE A 110 0.24 11.22 10.26
N ARG A 111 0.56 12.20 9.41
CA ARG A 111 0.93 13.54 9.86
C ARG A 111 0.27 14.56 8.92
N ASP A 112 -0.45 15.51 9.51
CA ASP A 112 -1.17 16.54 8.75
C ASP A 112 -2.09 15.95 7.67
N GLY A 113 -2.80 14.86 8.01
CA GLY A 113 -3.72 14.19 7.10
C GLY A 113 -3.05 13.40 5.98
N LYS A 114 -1.73 13.19 6.03
CA LYS A 114 -0.96 12.49 5.00
C LYS A 114 -0.14 11.37 5.60
N ILE A 115 0.20 10.39 4.79
CA ILE A 115 1.05 9.27 5.22
C ILE A 115 2.49 9.74 5.29
N ALA A 116 3.06 9.74 6.49
CA ALA A 116 4.46 10.08 6.74
C ALA A 116 5.36 8.83 6.77
N VAL A 117 4.83 7.70 7.22
CA VAL A 117 5.51 6.41 7.22
C VAL A 117 4.59 5.36 6.64
N TRP A 118 5.11 4.56 5.72
CA TRP A 118 4.44 3.39 5.19
C TRP A 118 5.35 2.19 5.40
N GLU A 119 4.90 1.28 6.24
CA GLU A 119 5.65 0.08 6.58
C GLU A 119 4.79 -1.14 6.31
N ALA A 120 5.27 -2.06 5.47
CA ALA A 120 4.50 -3.23 5.06
C ALA A 120 5.33 -4.50 5.12
N ALA A 121 4.74 -5.56 5.68
CA ALA A 121 5.25 -6.91 5.60
C ALA A 121 4.26 -7.72 4.76
N PHE A 122 4.75 -8.42 3.74
CA PHE A 122 3.87 -9.12 2.80
C PHE A 122 4.59 -10.25 2.11
N ASN A 123 3.79 -11.11 1.47
CA ASN A 123 4.31 -12.11 0.55
C ASN A 123 3.50 -12.10 -0.74
N THR A 124 4.12 -12.57 -1.81
CA THR A 124 3.49 -12.76 -3.11
C THR A 124 3.74 -14.16 -3.61
N ASN A 125 2.80 -14.67 -4.39
CA ASN A 125 2.95 -15.97 -5.05
C ASN A 125 2.11 -15.99 -6.31
N GLU A 126 2.45 -16.91 -7.22
CA GLU A 126 1.63 -17.16 -8.39
C GLU A 126 0.29 -17.75 -7.94
N ALA A 127 -0.82 -17.27 -8.53
CA ALA A 127 -2.16 -17.72 -8.17
C ALA A 127 -2.30 -19.25 -8.31
N GLY A 128 -2.88 -19.89 -7.31
CA GLY A 128 -3.06 -21.32 -7.28
C GLY A 128 -1.84 -22.13 -6.87
N LYS A 129 -0.70 -21.50 -6.61
CA LYS A 129 0.52 -22.15 -6.13
C LYS A 129 0.79 -21.79 -4.68
N PRO A 130 1.37 -22.71 -3.90
CA PRO A 130 1.70 -22.39 -2.51
C PRO A 130 2.80 -21.35 -2.42
N SER A 131 2.77 -20.59 -1.33
CA SER A 131 3.87 -19.69 -0.99
C SER A 131 5.14 -20.47 -0.71
N ALA A 132 6.30 -19.89 -1.03
CA ALA A 132 7.60 -20.52 -0.81
C ALA A 132 8.07 -20.47 0.66
N MET A 133 7.18 -20.29 1.62
CA MET A 133 7.56 -20.08 3.03
C MET A 133 7.98 -21.35 3.78
N GLY A 134 7.72 -22.53 3.23
CA GLY A 134 8.16 -23.79 3.86
C GLY A 134 7.53 -24.10 5.21
N LEU A 135 6.34 -23.58 5.48
CA LEU A 135 5.67 -23.77 6.77
C LEU A 135 4.78 -25.02 6.82
N THR A 136 4.51 -25.61 5.70
CA THR A 136 3.67 -26.81 5.57
C THR A 136 4.28 -27.81 4.62
#